data_9cb89335f8faaa9af5c8db6245004200
#
_entry.id   9cb89335f8faaa9af5c8db6245004200
#
_cell.length_a   1.000
_cell.length_b   1.000
_cell.length_c   1.000
_cell.angle_alpha   90.00
_cell.angle_beta   90.00
_cell.angle_gamma   90.00
#
_symmetry.space_group_name_H-M   'P 1'
#
loop_
_entity.id
_entity.type
_entity.pdbx_description
1 polymer ?
#
loop_
_entity_poly.entity_id
_entity_poly.type
_entity_poly.pdbx_seq_one_letter_code
_entity_poly.pdbx_strand_id
1 'polypeptide(L)'
;MIVRNLVLSAVLAATATAFQPHAPLLSRPSSASRNMNRPTTKSSNLVMRDFPKPNVEDTDNYRFASEMSNSFKTTLKADPSQKKKVAIIGGGLAGLSCAKYLSDAGHEATIYEARDVLGGKVSAWQDEDGDWIETGLHIFFGAYPNVMNMFDELNIHDRLQWKIHQMIFAMQELPGEFTSFDFIPGIPAPFNFGLAILMNQKMLTLPEKIQTAPPLIPMLIEGQSFIDAQDELSVTEFMRKYGMPERINEEVFIAMAKALDFIDPDRLSMTVVLTAMNRFLNESNGLQMAFLDGNQSDRLCKPMTDYVEKRGGSVKLNAPLKEIVTNDDGSINHLLLRSGEKIEAEEYVSAMPVDIVKRMLPKKWQNMPYFRQLDELEGIPVINLHMWFDRKLKAVDHLCFSRSPLLSVYADMSVTCKEYADPDKSMLELVFAPCSPLAGGNINWIGKSDEEIIDATMGELARLFPTEIANDEKWPATSEQGPNGQAKLLKYSVVKVPRSVYAAIPGKFEQNLFSQCSS
;
A
#
# COMPACT_ATOMS: atom_id res chain seq x y z
N MET A 1 22.19 -21.94 18.00
CA MET A 1 21.71 -23.29 18.40
C MET A 1 20.73 -23.24 19.56
N ILE A 2 20.94 -22.43 20.60
CA ILE A 2 20.05 -22.29 21.78
C ILE A 2 18.72 -21.61 21.41
N VAL A 3 18.73 -20.55 20.59
CA VAL A 3 17.52 -19.84 20.15
C VAL A 3 16.63 -20.71 19.26
N ARG A 4 17.24 -21.60 18.44
CA ARG A 4 16.51 -22.53 17.55
C ARG A 4 15.65 -23.53 18.34
N ASN A 5 16.15 -23.99 19.48
CA ASN A 5 15.42 -24.92 20.34
C ASN A 5 14.35 -24.21 21.19
N LEU A 6 14.54 -22.93 21.53
CA LEU A 6 13.57 -22.15 22.30
C LEU A 6 12.34 -21.76 21.47
N VAL A 7 12.52 -21.38 20.21
CA VAL A 7 11.40 -21.03 19.31
C VAL A 7 10.57 -22.29 18.98
N LEU A 8 11.23 -23.41 18.69
CA LEU A 8 10.52 -24.68 18.43
C LEU A 8 9.79 -25.20 19.67
N SER A 9 10.39 -25.05 20.84
CA SER A 9 9.78 -25.44 22.11
C SER A 9 8.63 -24.51 22.52
N ALA A 10 8.72 -23.19 22.22
CA ALA A 10 7.64 -22.25 22.53
C ALA A 10 6.42 -22.46 21.61
N VAL A 11 6.63 -22.77 20.34
CA VAL A 11 5.52 -23.11 19.41
C VAL A 11 4.87 -24.43 19.82
N LEU A 12 5.66 -25.44 20.21
CA LEU A 12 5.12 -26.74 20.69
C LEU A 12 4.48 -26.63 22.07
N ALA A 13 5.00 -25.80 22.98
CA ALA A 13 4.41 -25.58 24.31
C ALA A 13 3.10 -24.78 24.23
N ALA A 14 2.98 -23.80 23.33
CA ALA A 14 1.73 -23.07 23.11
C ALA A 14 0.62 -23.96 22.53
N THR A 15 0.97 -25.01 21.79
CA THR A 15 0.00 -25.99 21.30
C THR A 15 -0.38 -27.03 22.35
N ALA A 16 0.49 -27.33 23.34
CA ALA A 16 0.23 -28.34 24.37
C ALA A 16 -0.61 -27.84 25.58
N THR A 17 -0.56 -26.53 25.87
CA THR A 17 -1.32 -25.94 26.98
C THR A 17 -2.77 -25.58 26.64
N ALA A 18 -3.16 -25.65 25.36
CA ALA A 18 -4.53 -25.40 24.92
C ALA A 18 -5.49 -26.62 25.10
N PHE A 19 -5.01 -27.77 25.58
CA PHE A 19 -5.80 -28.95 25.78
C PHE A 19 -5.73 -29.42 27.25
N GLN A 20 -6.43 -28.71 28.15
CA GLN A 20 -6.91 -29.31 29.40
C GLN A 20 -8.44 -29.14 29.50
N PRO A 21 -9.19 -30.21 29.60
CA PRO A 21 -10.64 -30.14 29.73
C PRO A 21 -11.01 -29.79 31.17
N HIS A 22 -11.61 -28.65 31.40
CA HIS A 22 -12.29 -28.36 32.66
C HIS A 22 -13.70 -28.96 32.64
N ALA A 23 -13.97 -29.80 33.62
CA ALA A 23 -15.25 -30.44 33.90
C ALA A 23 -16.34 -29.38 34.26
N PRO A 24 -17.61 -29.69 34.04
CA PRO A 24 -18.70 -28.75 34.18
C PRO A 24 -19.17 -28.58 35.62
N LEU A 25 -19.39 -27.36 36.06
CA LEU A 25 -20.16 -27.04 37.23
C LEU A 25 -21.58 -26.63 36.82
N LEU A 26 -22.53 -27.49 37.19
CA LEU A 26 -23.97 -27.29 37.11
C LEU A 26 -24.43 -26.20 38.07
N SER A 27 -25.25 -25.25 37.61
CA SER A 27 -26.48 -24.86 38.29
C SER A 27 -27.35 -23.97 37.40
N ARG A 28 -28.55 -24.41 37.09
CA ARG A 28 -29.68 -23.60 36.63
C ARG A 28 -30.37 -22.94 37.82
N PRO A 29 -31.00 -21.77 37.64
CA PRO A 29 -32.43 -21.71 37.90
C PRO A 29 -33.26 -20.98 36.83
N SER A 30 -34.41 -21.59 36.61
CA SER A 30 -35.80 -21.15 36.41
C SER A 30 -36.12 -19.89 35.60
N SER A 31 -36.96 -20.16 34.61
CA SER A 31 -37.91 -19.38 33.85
C SER A 31 -38.51 -18.14 34.50
N ALA A 32 -38.43 -16.99 33.78
CA ALA A 32 -39.42 -15.93 33.86
C ALA A 32 -39.61 -15.35 32.42
N SER A 33 -40.81 -15.59 31.91
CA SER A 33 -41.30 -14.95 30.69
C SER A 33 -41.38 -13.42 30.87
N ARG A 34 -40.68 -12.65 30.08
CA ARG A 34 -40.93 -11.22 29.90
C ARG A 34 -41.12 -10.93 28.41
N ASN A 35 -42.32 -10.41 28.14
CA ASN A 35 -42.67 -9.73 26.91
C ASN A 35 -41.55 -8.74 26.52
N MET A 36 -40.85 -8.99 25.44
CA MET A 36 -39.96 -8.00 24.86
C MET A 36 -40.70 -7.29 23.72
N ASN A 37 -41.07 -6.05 23.99
CA ASN A 37 -41.32 -5.08 22.96
C ASN A 37 -40.07 -5.01 22.07
N ARG A 38 -40.26 -5.23 20.76
CA ARG A 38 -39.24 -4.99 19.75
C ARG A 38 -38.74 -3.55 19.87
N PRO A 39 -37.45 -3.32 20.09
CA PRO A 39 -36.89 -2.00 19.88
C PRO A 39 -36.87 -1.75 18.37
N THR A 40 -37.46 -0.64 17.95
CA THR A 40 -37.22 -0.01 16.66
C THR A 40 -35.70 0.10 16.46
N THR A 41 -35.18 -0.46 15.38
CA THR A 41 -33.81 -0.34 14.96
C THR A 41 -33.45 1.14 14.83
N LYS A 42 -32.80 1.70 15.84
CA LYS A 42 -32.06 2.93 15.68
C LYS A 42 -30.92 2.61 14.74
N SER A 43 -30.86 3.32 13.63
CA SER A 43 -29.68 3.45 12.78
C SER A 43 -28.48 3.57 13.71
N SER A 44 -27.58 2.58 13.70
CA SER A 44 -26.32 2.68 14.39
C SER A 44 -25.52 3.73 13.60
N ASN A 45 -25.45 4.95 14.12
CA ASN A 45 -24.49 5.94 13.65
C ASN A 45 -23.12 5.26 13.71
N LEU A 46 -22.58 4.86 12.57
CA LEU A 46 -21.19 4.45 12.44
C LEU A 46 -20.34 5.70 12.75
N VAL A 47 -19.94 5.82 14.00
CA VAL A 47 -19.00 6.85 14.42
C VAL A 47 -17.62 6.35 13.98
N MET A 48 -16.99 7.10 13.10
CA MET A 48 -15.57 6.94 12.76
C MET A 48 -14.78 6.91 14.07
N ARG A 49 -14.07 5.81 14.32
CA ARG A 49 -13.32 5.64 15.58
C ARG A 49 -11.88 6.06 15.33
N ASP A 50 -11.44 7.11 16.01
CA ASP A 50 -10.03 7.44 16.10
C ASP A 50 -9.36 6.49 17.10
N PHE A 51 -8.45 5.66 16.64
CA PHE A 51 -7.59 4.87 17.50
C PHE A 51 -6.32 5.68 17.83
N PRO A 52 -5.77 5.52 19.04
CA PRO A 52 -4.54 6.22 19.41
C PRO A 52 -3.39 5.80 18.47
N LYS A 53 -2.48 6.75 18.24
CA LYS A 53 -1.23 6.48 17.53
C LYS A 53 -0.52 5.28 18.19
N PRO A 54 -0.19 4.21 17.45
CA PRO A 54 0.60 3.12 17.99
C PRO A 54 2.04 3.58 18.27
N ASN A 55 2.72 2.90 19.16
CA ASN A 55 4.15 3.13 19.37
C ASN A 55 4.94 2.52 18.19
N VAL A 56 5.20 3.33 17.18
CA VAL A 56 6.02 2.97 16.00
C VAL A 56 7.45 3.45 16.15
N GLU A 57 7.72 4.32 17.11
CA GLU A 57 9.01 4.98 17.32
C GLU A 57 10.01 4.08 18.07
N ASP A 58 9.51 3.13 18.83
CA ASP A 58 10.34 2.19 19.62
C ASP A 58 10.78 0.97 18.80
N THR A 59 11.23 1.20 17.58
CA THR A 59 11.78 0.18 16.69
C THR A 59 13.17 0.57 16.22
N ASP A 60 14.04 -0.42 15.94
CA ASP A 60 15.38 -0.17 15.42
C ASP A 60 15.34 0.53 14.07
N ASN A 61 14.38 0.16 13.22
CA ASN A 61 14.20 0.77 11.91
C ASN A 61 13.81 2.25 12.01
N TYR A 62 12.93 2.62 12.95
CA TYR A 62 12.57 4.02 13.16
C TYR A 62 13.75 4.83 13.74
N ARG A 63 14.45 4.28 14.72
CA ARG A 63 15.66 4.92 15.28
C ARG A 63 16.70 5.19 14.19
N PHE A 64 16.97 4.20 13.33
CA PHE A 64 17.86 4.36 12.18
C PHE A 64 17.37 5.45 11.21
N ALA A 65 16.08 5.47 10.86
CA ALA A 65 15.50 6.50 10.00
C ALA A 65 15.66 7.91 10.61
N SER A 66 15.43 8.05 11.91
CA SER A 66 15.58 9.31 12.64
C SER A 66 17.04 9.76 12.71
N GLU A 67 17.98 8.86 13.00
CA GLU A 67 19.40 9.15 13.00
C GLU A 67 19.89 9.60 11.62
N MET A 68 19.49 8.88 10.56
CA MET A 68 19.82 9.23 9.19
C MET A 68 19.28 10.61 8.81
N SER A 69 18.02 10.90 9.09
CA SER A 69 17.43 12.20 8.78
C SER A 69 18.07 13.34 9.57
N ASN A 70 18.44 13.10 10.82
CA ASN A 70 19.16 14.08 11.65
C ASN A 70 20.59 14.35 11.16
N SER A 71 21.23 13.37 10.53
CA SER A 71 22.58 13.55 9.97
C SER A 71 22.62 14.66 8.90
N PHE A 72 21.58 14.80 8.10
CA PHE A 72 21.47 15.89 7.10
C PHE A 72 21.42 17.29 7.74
N LYS A 73 20.92 17.41 8.95
CA LYS A 73 20.85 18.67 9.71
C LYS A 73 22.15 18.97 10.48
N THR A 74 23.03 17.98 10.63
CA THR A 74 24.22 18.03 11.49
C THR A 74 25.50 17.68 10.72
N THR A 75 25.88 16.41 10.70
CA THR A 75 27.16 15.93 10.16
C THR A 75 27.27 16.02 8.65
N LEU A 76 26.17 15.92 7.92
CA LEU A 76 26.11 16.05 6.45
C LEU A 76 25.67 17.44 6.00
N LYS A 77 25.48 18.37 6.91
CA LYS A 77 25.12 19.74 6.57
C LYS A 77 26.27 20.44 5.87
N ALA A 78 26.02 20.97 4.69
CA ALA A 78 27.01 21.71 3.90
C ALA A 78 27.36 23.05 4.55
N ASP A 79 28.64 23.43 4.49
CA ASP A 79 29.05 24.80 4.77
C ASP A 79 28.34 25.77 3.80
N PRO A 80 28.03 27.01 4.22
CA PRO A 80 27.40 27.99 3.34
C PRO A 80 28.15 28.22 2.02
N SER A 81 29.49 28.06 2.01
CA SER A 81 30.35 28.17 0.82
C SER A 81 30.24 26.97 -0.13
N GLN A 82 29.67 25.85 0.35
CA GLN A 82 29.46 24.60 -0.41
C GLN A 82 27.99 24.36 -0.76
N LYS A 83 27.16 25.36 -0.50
CA LYS A 83 25.76 25.32 -0.87
C LYS A 83 25.63 25.18 -2.38
N LYS A 84 24.88 24.18 -2.83
CA LYS A 84 24.60 23.90 -4.25
C LYS A 84 23.16 24.21 -4.62
N LYS A 85 22.95 24.59 -5.87
CA LYS A 85 21.64 24.59 -6.52
C LYS A 85 21.40 23.24 -7.15
N VAL A 86 20.29 22.61 -6.77
CA VAL A 86 19.91 21.26 -7.23
C VAL A 86 18.57 21.33 -7.97
N ALA A 87 18.58 20.92 -9.23
CA ALA A 87 17.35 20.79 -10.03
C ALA A 87 16.81 19.36 -9.93
N ILE A 88 15.57 19.21 -9.47
CA ILE A 88 14.89 17.92 -9.28
C ILE A 88 13.76 17.81 -10.29
N ILE A 89 13.76 16.79 -11.14
CA ILE A 89 12.72 16.55 -12.14
C ILE A 89 11.76 15.48 -11.63
N GLY A 90 10.52 15.93 -11.34
CA GLY A 90 9.43 15.13 -10.79
C GLY A 90 9.04 15.53 -9.37
N GLY A 91 7.78 15.94 -9.21
CA GLY A 91 7.15 16.38 -7.95
C GLY A 91 6.38 15.29 -7.22
N GLY A 92 6.74 14.01 -7.43
CA GLY A 92 6.24 12.90 -6.63
C GLY A 92 6.91 12.83 -5.25
N LEU A 93 6.51 11.85 -4.40
CA LEU A 93 7.09 11.70 -3.05
C LEU A 93 8.62 11.61 -3.07
N ALA A 94 9.21 10.94 -4.06
CA ALA A 94 10.66 10.83 -4.18
C ALA A 94 11.32 12.20 -4.37
N GLY A 95 10.80 13.04 -5.28
CA GLY A 95 11.31 14.39 -5.51
C GLY A 95 11.08 15.32 -4.33
N LEU A 96 9.90 15.27 -3.73
CA LEU A 96 9.55 16.06 -2.54
C LEU A 96 10.44 15.69 -1.33
N SER A 97 10.65 14.37 -1.08
CA SER A 97 11.53 13.90 -0.01
C SER A 97 13.00 14.29 -0.27
N CYS A 98 13.46 14.14 -1.51
CA CYS A 98 14.80 14.56 -1.92
C CYS A 98 15.00 16.06 -1.66
N ALA A 99 14.07 16.91 -2.11
CA ALA A 99 14.14 18.35 -1.86
C ALA A 99 14.13 18.71 -0.37
N LYS A 100 13.31 18.01 0.43
CA LYS A 100 13.24 18.19 1.88
C LYS A 100 14.60 17.90 2.53
N TYR A 101 15.23 16.77 2.23
CA TYR A 101 16.52 16.39 2.85
C TYR A 101 17.70 17.21 2.30
N LEU A 102 17.68 17.61 1.03
CA LEU A 102 18.64 18.57 0.49
C LEU A 102 18.54 19.94 1.17
N SER A 103 17.32 20.39 1.46
CA SER A 103 17.10 21.64 2.22
C SER A 103 17.61 21.52 3.65
N ASP A 104 17.46 20.37 4.32
CA ASP A 104 18.05 20.10 5.64
C ASP A 104 19.57 20.12 5.60
N ALA A 105 20.17 19.58 4.53
CA ALA A 105 21.61 19.61 4.29
C ALA A 105 22.13 20.98 3.85
N GLY A 106 21.27 21.99 3.72
CA GLY A 106 21.67 23.38 3.41
C GLY A 106 21.75 23.71 1.92
N HIS A 107 21.36 22.82 1.03
CA HIS A 107 21.30 23.04 -0.41
C HIS A 107 20.02 23.75 -0.84
N GLU A 108 20.04 24.35 -2.04
CA GLU A 108 18.88 24.99 -2.66
C GLU A 108 18.26 24.06 -3.70
N ALA A 109 17.14 23.43 -3.33
CA ALA A 109 16.44 22.49 -4.19
C ALA A 109 15.28 23.16 -4.93
N THR A 110 15.24 23.00 -6.26
CA THR A 110 14.09 23.40 -7.09
C THR A 110 13.48 22.16 -7.74
N ILE A 111 12.19 21.94 -7.49
CA ILE A 111 11.42 20.85 -8.11
C ILE A 111 10.74 21.38 -9.38
N TYR A 112 10.85 20.63 -10.47
CA TYR A 112 10.15 20.85 -11.73
C TYR A 112 9.19 19.70 -11.97
N GLU A 113 7.89 19.98 -11.86
CA GLU A 113 6.82 19.00 -12.06
C GLU A 113 6.10 19.27 -13.40
N ALA A 114 5.87 18.22 -14.16
CA ALA A 114 5.25 18.32 -15.47
C ALA A 114 3.76 18.69 -15.42
N ARG A 115 3.07 18.30 -14.35
CA ARG A 115 1.64 18.50 -14.15
C ARG A 115 1.38 19.79 -13.35
N ASP A 116 0.13 20.13 -13.22
CA ASP A 116 -0.40 21.19 -12.35
C ASP A 116 -0.62 20.74 -10.90
N VAL A 117 -0.37 19.46 -10.60
CA VAL A 117 -0.55 18.83 -9.29
C VAL A 117 0.69 18.05 -8.88
N LEU A 118 1.04 18.14 -7.58
CA LEU A 118 2.12 17.38 -6.96
C LEU A 118 1.65 15.99 -6.50
N GLY A 119 2.62 15.19 -6.07
CA GLY A 119 2.39 13.87 -5.50
C GLY A 119 2.69 12.71 -6.44
N GLY A 120 2.68 12.93 -7.77
CA GLY A 120 2.95 11.87 -8.72
C GLY A 120 1.92 10.73 -8.60
N LYS A 121 2.34 9.58 -8.06
CA LYS A 121 1.46 8.41 -7.84
C LYS A 121 0.62 8.49 -6.55
N VAL A 122 0.78 9.53 -5.74
CA VAL A 122 -0.08 9.88 -4.60
C VAL A 122 -0.76 11.22 -4.82
N SER A 123 -0.92 11.67 -6.07
CA SER A 123 -1.59 12.93 -6.35
C SER A 123 -3.10 12.83 -6.18
N ALA A 124 -3.71 13.95 -5.79
CA ALA A 124 -5.14 14.13 -5.72
C ALA A 124 -5.53 15.47 -6.36
N TRP A 125 -6.69 15.52 -7.00
CA TRP A 125 -7.26 16.72 -7.60
C TRP A 125 -8.78 16.70 -7.47
N GLN A 126 -9.42 17.84 -7.62
CA GLN A 126 -10.88 17.90 -7.67
C GLN A 126 -11.38 17.77 -9.10
N ASP A 127 -12.49 17.05 -9.26
CA ASP A 127 -13.23 17.00 -10.51
C ASP A 127 -14.16 18.21 -10.66
N GLU A 128 -14.99 18.21 -11.71
CA GLU A 128 -15.92 19.31 -12.03
C GLU A 128 -16.99 19.52 -10.95
N ASP A 129 -17.33 18.49 -10.19
CA ASP A 129 -18.30 18.55 -9.09
C ASP A 129 -17.66 18.97 -7.77
N GLY A 130 -16.33 19.06 -7.70
CA GLY A 130 -15.56 19.36 -6.50
C GLY A 130 -15.22 18.15 -5.64
N ASP A 131 -15.50 16.95 -6.11
CA ASP A 131 -15.11 15.70 -5.44
C ASP A 131 -13.62 15.42 -5.64
N TRP A 132 -12.95 14.96 -4.60
CA TRP A 132 -11.56 14.57 -4.67
C TRP A 132 -11.38 13.23 -5.41
N ILE A 133 -10.49 13.25 -6.39
CA ILE A 133 -10.05 12.08 -7.15
C ILE A 133 -8.59 11.84 -6.82
N GLU A 134 -8.25 10.63 -6.39
CA GLU A 134 -6.88 10.21 -6.08
C GLU A 134 -6.32 9.25 -7.13
N THR A 135 -5.01 9.23 -7.30
CA THR A 135 -4.36 8.29 -8.23
C THR A 135 -4.38 6.85 -7.73
N GLY A 136 -4.67 6.63 -6.47
CA GLY A 136 -4.73 5.31 -5.84
C GLY A 136 -5.18 5.38 -4.40
N LEU A 137 -5.70 4.26 -3.91
CA LEU A 137 -6.04 4.07 -2.50
C LEU A 137 -4.76 4.00 -1.67
N HIS A 138 -4.47 5.04 -0.91
CA HIS A 138 -3.23 5.19 -0.16
C HIS A 138 -3.44 4.93 1.33
N ILE A 139 -2.61 4.05 1.87
CA ILE A 139 -2.60 3.69 3.29
C ILE A 139 -1.16 3.76 3.84
N PHE A 140 -1.07 3.96 5.15
CA PHE A 140 0.20 4.02 5.87
C PHE A 140 0.25 2.90 6.89
N PHE A 141 1.39 2.24 6.98
CA PHE A 141 1.62 1.17 7.95
C PHE A 141 2.63 1.57 9.00
N GLY A 142 2.51 1.01 10.21
CA GLY A 142 3.50 1.20 11.26
C GLY A 142 4.90 0.77 10.87
N ALA A 143 5.02 -0.20 9.96
CA ALA A 143 6.29 -0.67 9.41
C ALA A 143 6.90 0.24 8.32
N TYR A 144 6.45 1.49 8.20
CA TYR A 144 7.03 2.49 7.27
C TYR A 144 7.89 3.52 8.03
N PRO A 145 9.06 3.14 8.58
CA PRO A 145 9.80 3.98 9.52
C PRO A 145 10.22 5.33 8.93
N ASN A 146 10.68 5.36 7.67
CA ASN A 146 11.10 6.61 7.02
C ASN A 146 9.92 7.58 6.84
N VAL A 147 8.74 7.05 6.48
CA VAL A 147 7.54 7.88 6.31
C VAL A 147 7.03 8.36 7.65
N MET A 148 7.00 7.50 8.67
CA MET A 148 6.60 7.88 10.04
C MET A 148 7.52 8.96 10.61
N ASN A 149 8.84 8.80 10.48
CA ASN A 149 9.80 9.83 10.87
C ASN A 149 9.60 11.14 10.09
N MET A 150 9.29 11.08 8.79
CA MET A 150 9.01 12.28 8.00
C MET A 150 7.73 12.98 8.47
N PHE A 151 6.69 12.26 8.87
CA PHE A 151 5.48 12.84 9.47
C PHE A 151 5.79 13.56 10.79
N ASP A 152 6.71 13.01 11.62
CA ASP A 152 7.18 13.66 12.83
C ASP A 152 7.97 14.94 12.49
N GLU A 153 8.91 14.89 11.55
CA GLU A 153 9.72 16.04 11.14
C GLU A 153 8.88 17.18 10.55
N LEU A 154 7.78 16.86 9.89
CA LEU A 154 6.83 17.82 9.32
C LEU A 154 5.75 18.26 10.32
N ASN A 155 5.69 17.61 11.49
CA ASN A 155 4.65 17.80 12.52
C ASN A 155 3.22 17.62 11.97
N ILE A 156 3.00 16.52 11.25
CA ILE A 156 1.70 16.17 10.62
C ILE A 156 1.19 14.78 11.02
N HIS A 157 1.69 14.21 12.11
CA HIS A 157 1.23 12.90 12.60
C HIS A 157 -0.25 12.86 12.98
N ASP A 158 -0.81 13.98 13.40
CA ASP A 158 -2.22 14.14 13.76
C ASP A 158 -3.17 13.97 12.57
N ARG A 159 -2.64 13.99 11.35
CA ARG A 159 -3.39 13.72 10.11
C ARG A 159 -3.60 12.24 9.83
N LEU A 160 -2.91 11.35 10.56
CA LEU A 160 -3.06 9.91 10.42
C LEU A 160 -4.22 9.41 11.28
N GLN A 161 -5.24 8.88 10.64
CA GLN A 161 -6.38 8.22 11.26
C GLN A 161 -6.08 6.73 11.42
N TRP A 162 -5.50 6.35 12.54
CA TRP A 162 -5.17 4.98 12.84
C TRP A 162 -6.41 4.11 12.97
N LYS A 163 -6.33 2.89 12.46
CA LYS A 163 -7.41 1.91 12.50
C LYS A 163 -7.11 0.84 13.54
N ILE A 164 -8.13 0.06 13.90
CA ILE A 164 -7.94 -1.12 14.76
C ILE A 164 -6.87 -2.03 14.15
N HIS A 165 -6.01 -2.62 15.01
CA HIS A 165 -4.92 -3.47 14.53
C HIS A 165 -5.45 -4.83 14.08
N GLN A 166 -5.85 -4.91 12.84
CA GLN A 166 -6.32 -6.15 12.19
C GLN A 166 -6.09 -6.09 10.66
N MET A 167 -6.16 -7.25 10.02
CA MET A 167 -6.24 -7.37 8.56
C MET A 167 -7.58 -7.98 8.20
N ILE A 168 -8.33 -7.35 7.30
CA ILE A 168 -9.68 -7.78 6.92
C ILE A 168 -9.66 -8.27 5.47
N PHE A 169 -10.22 -9.46 5.26
CA PHE A 169 -10.35 -10.10 3.95
C PHE A 169 -11.81 -10.31 3.60
N ALA A 170 -12.22 -9.89 2.40
CA ALA A 170 -13.48 -10.29 1.81
C ALA A 170 -13.37 -11.72 1.27
N MET A 171 -14.28 -12.59 1.68
CA MET A 171 -14.25 -14.02 1.35
C MET A 171 -14.77 -14.28 -0.06
N GLN A 172 -13.96 -14.91 -0.92
CA GLN A 172 -14.35 -15.23 -2.29
C GLN A 172 -15.42 -16.34 -2.33
N GLU A 173 -15.20 -17.40 -1.57
CA GLU A 173 -16.08 -18.56 -1.53
C GLU A 173 -17.37 -18.32 -0.74
N LEU A 174 -17.41 -17.25 0.05
CA LEU A 174 -18.53 -16.85 0.89
C LEU A 174 -18.90 -15.40 0.60
N PRO A 175 -19.63 -15.14 -0.49
CA PRO A 175 -20.03 -13.78 -0.88
C PRO A 175 -20.70 -13.02 0.26
N GLY A 176 -20.29 -11.76 0.48
CA GLY A 176 -20.80 -10.93 1.56
C GLY A 176 -20.22 -11.21 2.95
N GLU A 177 -19.38 -12.24 3.10
CA GLU A 177 -18.68 -12.51 4.34
C GLU A 177 -17.28 -11.93 4.37
N PHE A 178 -16.86 -11.56 5.59
CA PHE A 178 -15.53 -11.07 5.89
C PHE A 178 -14.88 -11.92 6.96
N THR A 179 -13.57 -12.02 6.93
CA THR A 179 -12.78 -12.59 8.00
C THR A 179 -11.62 -11.67 8.35
N SER A 180 -11.14 -11.74 9.59
CA SER A 180 -10.03 -10.91 10.04
C SER A 180 -8.93 -11.72 10.71
N PHE A 181 -7.72 -11.20 10.65
CA PHE A 181 -6.64 -11.53 11.55
C PHE A 181 -6.54 -10.41 12.58
N ASP A 182 -6.86 -10.72 13.84
CA ASP A 182 -6.92 -9.76 14.92
C ASP A 182 -5.63 -9.80 15.74
N PHE A 183 -4.97 -8.64 15.89
CA PHE A 183 -3.73 -8.52 16.65
C PHE A 183 -4.03 -8.07 18.07
N ILE A 184 -3.74 -8.91 19.04
CA ILE A 184 -4.02 -8.63 20.46
C ILE A 184 -3.01 -7.60 20.97
N PRO A 185 -3.47 -6.46 21.53
CA PRO A 185 -2.59 -5.45 22.09
C PRO A 185 -1.69 -6.00 23.20
N GLY A 186 -0.43 -5.54 23.24
CA GLY A 186 0.55 -5.93 24.27
C GLY A 186 1.26 -7.26 24.03
N ILE A 187 0.92 -7.99 22.97
CA ILE A 187 1.68 -9.17 22.55
C ILE A 187 2.79 -8.72 21.59
N PRO A 188 4.07 -8.98 21.90
CA PRO A 188 5.17 -8.54 21.06
C PRO A 188 5.27 -9.34 19.76
N ALA A 189 5.87 -8.72 18.73
CA ALA A 189 6.24 -9.42 17.50
C ALA A 189 7.35 -10.47 17.77
N PRO A 190 7.38 -11.59 17.06
CA PRO A 190 6.43 -12.04 16.03
C PRO A 190 5.23 -12.84 16.60
N PHE A 191 5.09 -12.97 17.93
CA PHE A 191 4.08 -13.80 18.59
C PHE A 191 2.65 -13.31 18.35
N ASN A 192 2.45 -11.97 18.25
CA ASN A 192 1.16 -11.37 17.93
C ASN A 192 0.64 -11.87 16.57
N PHE A 193 1.49 -11.98 15.57
CA PHE A 193 1.14 -12.47 14.23
C PHE A 193 0.83 -13.98 14.26
N GLY A 194 1.68 -14.77 14.90
CA GLY A 194 1.44 -16.21 15.05
C GLY A 194 0.10 -16.50 15.73
N LEU A 195 -0.24 -15.71 16.75
CA LEU A 195 -1.52 -15.85 17.46
C LEU A 195 -2.69 -15.42 16.57
N ALA A 196 -2.59 -14.32 15.84
CA ALA A 196 -3.63 -13.88 14.91
C ALA A 196 -3.93 -14.94 13.84
N ILE A 197 -2.89 -15.60 13.29
CA ILE A 197 -3.05 -16.72 12.35
C ILE A 197 -3.76 -17.89 13.03
N LEU A 198 -3.34 -18.28 14.25
CA LEU A 198 -3.93 -19.42 14.96
C LEU A 198 -5.42 -19.18 15.30
N MET A 199 -5.77 -17.96 15.65
CA MET A 199 -7.15 -17.59 16.01
C MET A 199 -8.10 -17.53 14.80
N ASN A 200 -7.64 -17.19 13.62
CA ASN A 200 -8.47 -17.19 12.42
C ASN A 200 -8.80 -18.64 12.02
N GLN A 201 -10.07 -19.01 12.04
CA GLN A 201 -10.55 -20.38 11.75
C GLN A 201 -11.20 -20.49 10.35
N LYS A 202 -11.37 -19.37 9.64
CA LYS A 202 -12.12 -19.36 8.38
C LYS A 202 -11.22 -19.60 7.16
N MET A 203 -9.99 -19.07 7.15
CA MET A 203 -9.13 -19.09 5.96
C MET A 203 -8.34 -20.38 5.81
N LEU A 204 -7.69 -20.81 6.88
CA LEU A 204 -6.83 -22.00 6.87
C LEU A 204 -7.17 -22.93 8.03
N THR A 205 -7.14 -24.23 7.77
CA THR A 205 -7.24 -25.25 8.79
C THR A 205 -5.95 -25.34 9.62
N LEU A 206 -6.00 -25.93 10.82
CA LEU A 206 -4.81 -26.09 11.66
C LEU A 206 -3.69 -26.90 10.97
N PRO A 207 -3.94 -28.01 10.26
CA PRO A 207 -2.91 -28.70 9.49
C PRO A 207 -2.24 -27.80 8.43
N GLU A 208 -3.02 -27.01 7.68
CA GLU A 208 -2.50 -26.08 6.68
C GLU A 208 -1.62 -24.99 7.31
N LYS A 209 -2.01 -24.45 8.46
CA LYS A 209 -1.19 -23.48 9.22
C LYS A 209 0.13 -24.10 9.66
N ILE A 210 0.12 -25.32 10.17
CA ILE A 210 1.31 -26.07 10.59
C ILE A 210 2.22 -26.34 9.39
N GLN A 211 1.67 -26.68 8.23
CA GLN A 211 2.42 -26.95 7.01
C GLN A 211 3.03 -25.68 6.40
N THR A 212 2.36 -24.54 6.56
CA THR A 212 2.80 -23.24 6.03
C THR A 212 3.92 -22.61 6.86
N ALA A 213 3.96 -22.81 8.17
CA ALA A 213 4.90 -22.13 9.06
C ALA A 213 6.38 -22.46 8.81
N PRO A 214 6.82 -23.73 8.64
CA PRO A 214 8.23 -24.07 8.51
C PRO A 214 8.97 -23.38 7.36
N PRO A 215 8.41 -23.23 6.15
CA PRO A 215 9.05 -22.49 5.04
C PRO A 215 9.27 -21.00 5.30
N LEU A 216 8.52 -20.41 6.23
CA LEU A 216 8.60 -18.97 6.55
C LEU A 216 9.51 -18.68 7.77
N ILE A 217 9.82 -19.70 8.59
CA ILE A 217 10.71 -19.55 9.76
C ILE A 217 12.13 -19.05 9.39
N PRO A 218 12.79 -19.55 8.32
CA PRO A 218 14.12 -19.08 7.95
C PRO A 218 14.18 -17.57 7.70
N MET A 219 13.13 -16.97 7.14
CA MET A 219 13.01 -15.53 6.95
C MET A 219 13.15 -14.76 8.27
N LEU A 220 12.58 -15.28 9.36
CA LEU A 220 12.66 -14.65 10.69
C LEU A 220 14.02 -14.85 11.38
N ILE A 221 14.74 -15.93 11.06
CA ILE A 221 16.00 -16.30 11.71
C ILE A 221 17.21 -15.76 10.95
N GLU A 222 17.21 -15.91 9.62
CA GLU A 222 18.32 -15.56 8.72
C GLU A 222 18.12 -14.16 8.10
N GLY A 223 16.90 -13.63 8.16
CA GLY A 223 16.58 -12.28 7.69
C GLY A 223 16.80 -12.11 6.19
N GLN A 224 17.47 -11.00 5.83
CA GLN A 224 17.62 -10.57 4.45
C GLN A 224 18.36 -11.58 3.58
N SER A 225 19.34 -12.30 4.11
CA SER A 225 20.12 -13.28 3.35
C SER A 225 19.26 -14.46 2.82
N PHE A 226 18.28 -14.91 3.63
CA PHE A 226 17.33 -15.91 3.19
C PHE A 226 16.36 -15.33 2.15
N ILE A 227 15.91 -14.11 2.37
CA ILE A 227 14.98 -13.42 1.49
C ILE A 227 15.58 -13.24 0.09
N ASP A 228 16.79 -12.72 0.00
CA ASP A 228 17.49 -12.49 -1.27
C ASP A 228 17.72 -13.78 -2.04
N ALA A 229 18.03 -14.88 -1.36
CA ALA A 229 18.19 -16.20 -1.96
C ALA A 229 16.92 -16.79 -2.61
N GLN A 230 15.77 -16.15 -2.44
CA GLN A 230 14.51 -16.59 -3.08
C GLN A 230 14.15 -15.76 -4.33
N ASP A 231 14.97 -14.83 -4.77
CA ASP A 231 14.65 -13.93 -5.88
C ASP A 231 14.36 -14.64 -7.21
N GLU A 232 14.98 -15.78 -7.45
CA GLU A 232 14.75 -16.59 -8.64
C GLU A 232 13.38 -17.32 -8.67
N LEU A 233 12.61 -17.26 -7.57
CA LEU A 233 11.35 -17.97 -7.42
C LEU A 233 10.16 -16.99 -7.43
N SER A 234 9.13 -17.34 -8.22
CA SER A 234 7.81 -16.76 -8.00
C SER A 234 7.20 -17.27 -6.69
N VAL A 235 6.14 -16.60 -6.22
CA VAL A 235 5.41 -17.03 -5.02
C VAL A 235 4.91 -18.47 -5.16
N THR A 236 4.33 -18.81 -6.30
CA THR A 236 3.81 -20.17 -6.54
C THR A 236 4.94 -21.21 -6.68
N GLU A 237 6.09 -20.87 -7.25
CA GLU A 237 7.26 -21.75 -7.31
C GLU A 237 7.87 -21.99 -5.93
N PHE A 238 7.95 -20.95 -5.10
CA PHE A 238 8.36 -21.08 -3.70
C PHE A 238 7.43 -22.03 -2.94
N MET A 239 6.12 -21.84 -3.06
CA MET A 239 5.13 -22.72 -2.44
C MET A 239 5.32 -24.18 -2.85
N ARG A 240 5.48 -24.42 -4.14
CA ARG A 240 5.71 -25.78 -4.68
C ARG A 240 7.01 -26.38 -4.18
N LYS A 241 8.10 -25.59 -4.17
CA LYS A 241 9.41 -26.03 -3.65
C LYS A 241 9.37 -26.48 -2.21
N TYR A 242 8.58 -25.80 -1.38
CA TYR A 242 8.50 -26.07 0.06
C TYR A 242 7.25 -26.87 0.47
N GLY A 243 6.46 -27.35 -0.48
CA GLY A 243 5.27 -28.16 -0.22
C GLY A 243 4.18 -27.44 0.57
N MET A 244 4.01 -26.14 0.35
CA MET A 244 2.95 -25.37 1.01
C MET A 244 1.58 -25.72 0.44
N PRO A 245 0.49 -25.67 1.26
CA PRO A 245 -0.86 -25.94 0.77
C PRO A 245 -1.30 -24.91 -0.29
N GLU A 246 -1.95 -25.35 -1.37
CA GLU A 246 -2.48 -24.43 -2.40
C GLU A 246 -3.45 -23.42 -1.83
N ARG A 247 -4.24 -23.84 -0.83
CA ARG A 247 -5.21 -22.95 -0.19
C ARG A 247 -4.60 -21.68 0.41
N ILE A 248 -3.32 -21.67 0.84
CA ILE A 248 -2.71 -20.42 1.30
C ILE A 248 -2.52 -19.43 0.16
N ASN A 249 -2.27 -19.92 -1.07
CA ASN A 249 -2.23 -19.06 -2.24
C ASN A 249 -3.59 -18.41 -2.48
N GLU A 250 -4.64 -19.22 -2.52
CA GLU A 250 -6.01 -18.77 -2.77
C GLU A 250 -6.52 -17.79 -1.71
N GLU A 251 -6.19 -18.04 -0.44
CA GLU A 251 -6.73 -17.28 0.68
C GLU A 251 -5.89 -16.06 1.05
N VAL A 252 -4.59 -16.07 0.83
CA VAL A 252 -3.68 -15.04 1.35
C VAL A 252 -2.81 -14.44 0.24
N PHE A 253 -2.02 -15.26 -0.48
CA PHE A 253 -0.99 -14.70 -1.36
C PHE A 253 -1.53 -13.99 -2.58
N ILE A 254 -2.64 -14.45 -3.17
CA ILE A 254 -3.29 -13.74 -4.28
C ILE A 254 -3.68 -12.31 -3.87
N ALA A 255 -4.32 -12.16 -2.71
CA ALA A 255 -4.73 -10.84 -2.23
C ALA A 255 -3.52 -9.97 -1.90
N MET A 256 -2.51 -10.53 -1.23
CA MET A 256 -1.29 -9.79 -0.86
C MET A 256 -0.46 -9.38 -2.09
N ALA A 257 -0.23 -10.28 -3.04
CA ALA A 257 0.55 -10.00 -4.24
C ALA A 257 -0.08 -8.87 -5.07
N LYS A 258 -1.39 -8.94 -5.26
CA LYS A 258 -2.14 -7.88 -5.97
C LYS A 258 -2.18 -6.56 -5.21
N ALA A 259 -2.19 -6.59 -3.87
CA ALA A 259 -2.18 -5.38 -3.06
C ALA A 259 -0.80 -4.71 -3.01
N LEU A 260 0.28 -5.51 -3.03
CA LEU A 260 1.65 -5.01 -2.96
C LEU A 260 2.15 -4.47 -4.32
N ASP A 261 1.98 -5.27 -5.38
CA ASP A 261 2.64 -5.00 -6.66
C ASP A 261 1.70 -5.12 -7.88
N PHE A 262 0.40 -5.35 -7.67
CA PHE A 262 -0.60 -5.49 -8.76
C PHE A 262 -0.34 -6.67 -9.71
N ILE A 263 0.44 -7.66 -9.26
CA ILE A 263 0.88 -8.85 -10.02
C ILE A 263 0.31 -10.10 -9.37
N ASP A 264 -0.02 -11.10 -10.17
CA ASP A 264 -0.43 -12.42 -9.66
C ASP A 264 0.77 -13.21 -9.09
N PRO A 265 0.54 -14.10 -8.11
CA PRO A 265 1.60 -14.85 -7.41
C PRO A 265 2.48 -15.74 -8.29
N ASP A 266 2.00 -16.16 -9.46
CA ASP A 266 2.77 -16.96 -10.42
C ASP A 266 3.88 -16.14 -11.13
N ARG A 267 3.81 -14.81 -11.04
CA ARG A 267 4.73 -13.87 -11.67
C ARG A 267 5.49 -12.98 -10.71
N LEU A 268 4.98 -12.79 -9.50
CA LEU A 268 5.63 -11.97 -8.49
C LEU A 268 6.81 -12.71 -7.87
N SER A 269 7.98 -12.07 -7.75
CA SER A 269 9.10 -12.62 -6.98
C SER A 269 8.71 -12.84 -5.52
N MET A 270 9.06 -14.01 -4.99
CA MET A 270 8.84 -14.33 -3.57
C MET A 270 9.60 -13.40 -2.63
N THR A 271 10.72 -12.85 -3.06
CA THR A 271 11.51 -11.87 -2.30
C THR A 271 10.67 -10.66 -1.89
N VAL A 272 9.79 -10.15 -2.77
CA VAL A 272 8.90 -9.03 -2.45
C VAL A 272 7.97 -9.36 -1.29
N VAL A 273 7.31 -10.52 -1.36
CA VAL A 273 6.38 -10.98 -0.32
C VAL A 273 7.11 -11.24 0.99
N LEU A 274 8.27 -11.90 0.95
CA LEU A 274 9.07 -12.18 2.15
C LEU A 274 9.61 -10.88 2.78
N THR A 275 10.03 -9.90 1.97
CA THR A 275 10.47 -8.59 2.48
C THR A 275 9.34 -7.88 3.21
N ALA A 276 8.13 -7.82 2.62
CA ALA A 276 6.97 -7.23 3.25
C ALA A 276 6.61 -7.97 4.55
N MET A 277 6.53 -9.30 4.50
CA MET A 277 6.24 -10.13 5.67
C MET A 277 7.29 -9.95 6.77
N ASN A 278 8.57 -9.95 6.43
CA ASN A 278 9.65 -9.76 7.41
C ASN A 278 9.53 -8.41 8.14
N ARG A 279 9.20 -7.34 7.41
CA ARG A 279 8.97 -6.01 8.00
C ARG A 279 7.76 -6.02 8.93
N PHE A 280 6.64 -6.56 8.47
CA PHE A 280 5.41 -6.61 9.25
C PHE A 280 5.49 -7.53 10.47
N LEU A 281 6.27 -8.62 10.39
CA LEU A 281 6.38 -9.60 11.48
C LEU A 281 7.38 -9.23 12.56
N ASN A 282 8.37 -8.40 12.26
CA ASN A 282 9.39 -8.01 13.23
C ASN A 282 9.00 -6.78 14.07
N GLU A 283 7.93 -6.08 13.72
CA GLU A 283 7.47 -4.89 14.42
C GLU A 283 6.06 -5.09 14.99
N SER A 284 5.88 -4.90 16.30
CA SER A 284 4.63 -5.21 17.00
C SER A 284 3.41 -4.47 16.43
N ASN A 285 3.61 -3.26 15.92
CA ASN A 285 2.57 -2.44 15.30
C ASN A 285 2.78 -2.30 13.78
N GLY A 286 3.62 -3.15 13.18
CA GLY A 286 4.02 -3.04 11.78
C GLY A 286 2.84 -3.12 10.80
N LEU A 287 1.87 -3.98 11.08
CA LEU A 287 0.64 -4.14 10.28
C LEU A 287 -0.48 -3.18 10.65
N GLN A 288 -0.35 -2.40 11.73
CA GLN A 288 -1.36 -1.41 12.05
C GLN A 288 -1.36 -0.32 10.99
N MET A 289 -2.54 -0.06 10.43
CA MET A 289 -2.68 0.87 9.32
C MET A 289 -3.38 2.16 9.72
N ALA A 290 -3.12 3.19 8.93
CA ALA A 290 -3.79 4.48 9.01
C ALA A 290 -4.13 5.00 7.61
N PHE A 291 -5.18 5.82 7.55
CA PHE A 291 -5.47 6.68 6.39
C PHE A 291 -5.13 8.12 6.75
N LEU A 292 -4.87 8.97 5.77
CA LEU A 292 -4.89 10.41 6.01
C LEU A 292 -6.32 10.88 6.28
N ASP A 293 -6.45 11.95 7.02
CA ASP A 293 -7.75 12.56 7.35
C ASP A 293 -8.35 13.36 6.18
N GLY A 294 -7.74 13.29 5.00
CA GLY A 294 -8.14 13.94 3.77
C GLY A 294 -7.21 13.62 2.62
N ASN A 295 -7.36 14.35 1.52
CA ASN A 295 -6.64 14.14 0.27
C ASN A 295 -5.11 14.28 0.42
N GLN A 296 -4.36 13.51 -0.37
CA GLN A 296 -2.90 13.44 -0.29
C GLN A 296 -2.22 14.77 -0.64
N SER A 297 -2.80 15.56 -1.55
CA SER A 297 -2.20 16.81 -2.00
C SER A 297 -2.11 17.83 -0.86
N ASP A 298 -3.19 18.01 -0.09
CA ASP A 298 -3.23 18.98 1.01
C ASP A 298 -2.61 18.42 2.31
N ARG A 299 -2.80 17.11 2.56
CA ARG A 299 -2.40 16.51 3.83
C ARG A 299 -0.92 16.13 3.88
N LEU A 300 -0.33 15.78 2.74
CA LEU A 300 1.06 15.31 2.65
C LEU A 300 1.93 16.18 1.75
N CYS A 301 1.55 16.39 0.48
CA CYS A 301 2.42 17.07 -0.48
C CYS A 301 2.63 18.55 -0.14
N LYS A 302 1.56 19.25 0.25
CA LYS A 302 1.64 20.65 0.62
C LYS A 302 2.56 20.92 1.82
N PRO A 303 2.50 20.19 2.96
CA PRO A 303 3.48 20.35 4.05
C PRO A 303 4.92 20.14 3.64
N MET A 304 5.19 19.17 2.75
CA MET A 304 6.54 18.95 2.22
C MET A 304 7.01 20.14 1.38
N THR A 305 6.14 20.68 0.52
CA THR A 305 6.41 21.87 -0.27
C THR A 305 6.67 23.08 0.61
N ASP A 306 5.77 23.36 1.56
CA ASP A 306 5.90 24.48 2.51
C ASP A 306 7.23 24.39 3.30
N TYR A 307 7.66 23.15 3.64
CA TYR A 307 8.93 22.92 4.33
C TYR A 307 10.14 23.30 3.46
N VAL A 308 10.13 22.92 2.18
CA VAL A 308 11.19 23.20 1.21
C VAL A 308 11.25 24.71 0.94
N GLU A 309 10.11 25.35 0.67
CA GLU A 309 10.04 26.78 0.33
C GLU A 309 10.47 27.69 1.49
N LYS A 310 10.10 27.34 2.74
CA LYS A 310 10.57 28.05 3.94
C LYS A 310 12.09 28.02 4.11
N ARG A 311 12.80 27.11 3.43
CA ARG A 311 14.27 26.96 3.46
C ARG A 311 14.96 27.47 2.20
N GLY A 312 14.23 28.17 1.35
CA GLY A 312 14.75 28.82 0.13
C GLY A 312 14.77 27.92 -1.11
N GLY A 313 14.17 26.73 -1.03
CA GLY A 313 13.86 25.93 -2.22
C GLY A 313 12.62 26.45 -2.96
N SER A 314 12.25 25.80 -4.05
CA SER A 314 11.07 26.20 -4.84
C SER A 314 10.44 25.03 -5.58
N VAL A 315 9.17 25.19 -5.97
CA VAL A 315 8.42 24.23 -6.78
C VAL A 315 7.86 24.92 -8.01
N LYS A 316 8.08 24.32 -9.18
CA LYS A 316 7.60 24.78 -10.49
C LYS A 316 6.67 23.73 -11.07
N LEU A 317 5.38 24.04 -11.10
CA LEU A 317 4.36 23.21 -11.76
C LEU A 317 4.29 23.56 -13.25
N ASN A 318 3.64 22.72 -14.04
CA ASN A 318 3.51 22.88 -15.49
C ASN A 318 4.88 23.08 -16.20
N ALA A 319 5.92 22.41 -15.67
CA ALA A 319 7.30 22.50 -16.13
C ALA A 319 7.82 21.17 -16.72
N PRO A 320 7.18 20.63 -17.78
CA PRO A 320 7.56 19.33 -18.33
C PRO A 320 8.94 19.40 -19.00
N LEU A 321 9.83 18.47 -18.63
CA LEU A 321 11.13 18.28 -19.26
C LEU A 321 10.94 17.89 -20.73
N LYS A 322 11.68 18.54 -21.61
CA LYS A 322 11.75 18.22 -23.03
C LYS A 322 13.01 17.38 -23.34
N GLU A 323 14.15 17.79 -22.80
CA GLU A 323 15.43 17.20 -23.16
C GLU A 323 16.48 17.46 -22.06
N ILE A 324 17.40 16.50 -21.89
CA ILE A 324 18.65 16.65 -21.14
C ILE A 324 19.75 16.96 -22.14
N VAL A 325 20.21 18.20 -22.18
CA VAL A 325 21.25 18.65 -23.09
C VAL A 325 22.61 18.39 -22.48
N THR A 326 23.48 17.67 -23.21
CA THR A 326 24.80 17.28 -22.73
C THR A 326 25.93 18.00 -23.48
N ASN A 327 27.03 18.21 -22.77
CA ASN A 327 28.31 18.64 -23.34
C ASN A 327 28.97 17.48 -24.13
N ASP A 328 30.09 17.76 -24.79
CA ASP A 328 30.83 16.77 -25.57
C ASP A 328 31.41 15.64 -24.70
N ASP A 329 31.77 15.94 -23.46
CA ASP A 329 32.27 14.98 -22.47
C ASP A 329 31.17 14.09 -21.86
N GLY A 330 29.89 14.38 -22.15
CA GLY A 330 28.73 13.66 -21.63
C GLY A 330 28.17 14.21 -20.34
N SER A 331 28.76 15.23 -19.73
CA SER A 331 28.18 15.95 -18.59
C SER A 331 26.92 16.73 -19.02
N ILE A 332 26.04 17.04 -18.05
CA ILE A 332 24.85 17.86 -18.31
C ILE A 332 25.29 19.32 -18.52
N ASN A 333 24.88 19.90 -19.64
CA ASN A 333 25.00 21.33 -19.87
C ASN A 333 23.82 22.08 -19.24
N HIS A 334 22.60 21.72 -19.60
CA HIS A 334 21.36 22.24 -19.02
C HIS A 334 20.19 21.26 -19.27
N LEU A 335 19.11 21.46 -18.56
CA LEU A 335 17.83 20.82 -18.88
C LEU A 335 17.00 21.79 -19.70
N LEU A 336 16.35 21.33 -20.75
CA LEU A 336 15.43 22.09 -21.56
C LEU A 336 14.00 21.71 -21.26
N LEU A 337 13.18 22.67 -20.83
CA LEU A 337 11.74 22.48 -20.65
C LEU A 337 10.99 22.59 -21.98
N ARG A 338 9.77 22.08 -22.04
CA ARG A 338 8.90 22.25 -23.24
C ARG A 338 8.51 23.69 -23.49
N SER A 339 8.54 24.56 -22.49
CA SER A 339 8.38 26.03 -22.62
C SER A 339 9.50 26.70 -23.38
N GLY A 340 10.65 26.02 -23.53
CA GLY A 340 11.89 26.60 -24.06
C GLY A 340 12.82 27.17 -22.98
N GLU A 341 12.42 27.17 -21.72
CA GLU A 341 13.23 27.55 -20.57
C GLU A 341 14.41 26.59 -20.39
N LYS A 342 15.61 27.15 -20.17
CA LYS A 342 16.82 26.40 -19.84
C LYS A 342 17.04 26.41 -18.33
N ILE A 343 17.26 25.25 -17.76
CA ILE A 343 17.54 25.09 -16.34
C ILE A 343 19.01 24.71 -16.17
N GLU A 344 19.75 25.56 -15.49
CA GLU A 344 21.14 25.35 -15.11
C GLU A 344 21.24 25.19 -13.59
N ALA A 345 21.91 24.14 -13.13
CA ALA A 345 22.14 23.84 -11.75
C ALA A 345 23.50 23.13 -11.58
N GLU A 346 24.02 23.11 -10.34
CA GLU A 346 25.26 22.40 -10.06
C GLU A 346 25.04 20.88 -9.99
N GLU A 347 23.81 20.47 -9.58
CA GLU A 347 23.44 19.05 -9.53
C GLU A 347 22.03 18.85 -10.10
N TYR A 348 21.81 17.67 -10.66
CA TYR A 348 20.55 17.30 -11.27
C TYR A 348 20.05 15.97 -10.72
N VAL A 349 18.80 15.89 -10.33
CA VAL A 349 18.17 14.70 -9.80
C VAL A 349 16.97 14.30 -10.68
N SER A 350 16.93 13.06 -11.11
CA SER A 350 15.75 12.48 -11.76
C SER A 350 14.91 11.72 -10.73
N ALA A 351 13.73 12.26 -10.41
CA ALA A 351 12.70 11.61 -9.60
C ALA A 351 11.51 11.15 -10.46
N MET A 352 11.76 10.92 -11.73
CA MET A 352 10.76 10.45 -12.70
C MET A 352 10.60 8.91 -12.62
N PRO A 353 9.43 8.38 -13.00
CA PRO A 353 9.27 6.93 -13.20
C PRO A 353 10.26 6.38 -14.24
N VAL A 354 10.73 5.14 -14.02
CA VAL A 354 11.78 4.51 -14.84
C VAL A 354 11.50 4.54 -16.34
N ASP A 355 10.26 4.31 -16.75
CA ASP A 355 9.88 4.35 -18.16
C ASP A 355 9.96 5.73 -18.79
N ILE A 356 9.82 6.78 -17.99
CA ILE A 356 10.04 8.16 -18.42
C ILE A 356 11.54 8.43 -18.51
N VAL A 357 12.32 7.99 -17.50
CA VAL A 357 13.78 8.10 -17.50
C VAL A 357 14.37 7.49 -18.77
N LYS A 358 14.01 6.22 -19.10
CA LYS A 358 14.47 5.54 -20.31
C LYS A 358 14.25 6.37 -21.59
N ARG A 359 13.10 7.02 -21.70
CA ARG A 359 12.77 7.89 -22.86
C ARG A 359 13.52 9.22 -22.89
N MET A 360 13.90 9.71 -21.72
CA MET A 360 14.57 11.01 -21.57
C MET A 360 16.09 10.92 -21.59
N LEU A 361 16.67 9.72 -21.51
CA LEU A 361 18.12 9.52 -21.54
C LEU A 361 18.74 10.07 -22.83
N PRO A 362 19.79 10.90 -22.74
CA PRO A 362 20.58 11.31 -23.90
C PRO A 362 21.14 10.09 -24.63
N LYS A 363 21.22 10.15 -25.97
CA LYS A 363 21.76 9.05 -26.79
C LYS A 363 23.14 8.55 -26.35
N LYS A 364 23.98 9.48 -25.85
CA LYS A 364 25.32 9.15 -25.33
C LYS A 364 25.25 8.23 -24.11
N TRP A 365 24.22 8.38 -23.26
CA TRP A 365 24.07 7.61 -22.02
C TRP A 365 23.39 6.26 -22.21
N GLN A 366 22.54 6.12 -23.23
CA GLN A 366 21.76 4.88 -23.47
C GLN A 366 22.65 3.63 -23.61
N ASN A 367 23.90 3.79 -24.09
CA ASN A 367 24.84 2.69 -24.25
C ASN A 367 25.78 2.48 -23.04
N MET A 368 25.70 3.32 -22.01
CA MET A 368 26.49 3.12 -20.79
C MET A 368 25.99 1.92 -19.99
N PRO A 369 26.87 1.05 -19.49
CA PRO A 369 26.44 -0.18 -18.76
C PRO A 369 25.45 0.11 -17.61
N TYR A 370 25.66 1.20 -16.88
CA TYR A 370 24.78 1.61 -15.80
C TYR A 370 23.34 1.87 -16.28
N PHE A 371 23.15 2.64 -17.36
CA PHE A 371 21.81 2.98 -17.85
C PHE A 371 21.14 1.85 -18.62
N ARG A 372 21.91 0.92 -19.22
CA ARG A 372 21.35 -0.25 -19.89
C ARG A 372 20.59 -1.19 -18.95
N GLN A 373 20.93 -1.21 -17.67
CA GLN A 373 20.19 -1.98 -16.66
C GLN A 373 18.74 -1.53 -16.52
N LEU A 374 18.45 -0.25 -16.82
CA LEU A 374 17.07 0.25 -16.80
C LEU A 374 16.15 -0.44 -17.83
N ASP A 375 16.71 -1.01 -18.91
CA ASP A 375 15.93 -1.70 -19.93
C ASP A 375 15.23 -2.94 -19.39
N GLU A 376 15.74 -3.51 -18.32
CA GLU A 376 15.17 -4.68 -17.64
C GLU A 376 13.97 -4.35 -16.75
N LEU A 377 13.80 -3.08 -16.39
CA LEU A 377 12.68 -2.61 -15.56
C LEU A 377 11.52 -2.21 -16.46
N GLU A 378 10.36 -2.79 -16.24
CA GLU A 378 9.13 -2.46 -16.96
C GLU A 378 8.03 -2.08 -15.99
N GLY A 379 7.33 -0.96 -16.26
CA GLY A 379 6.22 -0.51 -15.46
C GLY A 379 4.94 -1.27 -15.80
N ILE A 380 4.25 -1.73 -14.77
CA ILE A 380 2.94 -2.38 -14.89
C ILE A 380 1.80 -1.42 -14.55
N PRO A 381 0.62 -1.62 -15.18
CA PRO A 381 -0.52 -0.75 -14.97
C PRO A 381 -1.30 -1.09 -13.69
N VAL A 382 -2.00 -0.08 -13.20
CA VAL A 382 -3.08 -0.22 -12.22
C VAL A 382 -4.22 0.73 -12.61
N ILE A 383 -5.43 0.39 -12.20
CA ILE A 383 -6.59 1.27 -12.30
C ILE A 383 -7.09 1.51 -10.90
N ASN A 384 -7.31 2.79 -10.56
CA ASN A 384 -7.98 3.18 -9.34
C ASN A 384 -9.39 3.64 -9.66
N LEU A 385 -10.37 3.22 -8.87
CA LEU A 385 -11.78 3.53 -9.08
C LEU A 385 -12.33 4.24 -7.86
N HIS A 386 -13.09 5.30 -8.11
CA HIS A 386 -13.90 5.98 -7.12
C HIS A 386 -15.36 5.78 -7.51
N MET A 387 -16.20 5.30 -6.58
CA MET A 387 -17.58 4.94 -6.86
C MET A 387 -18.49 5.43 -5.73
N TRP A 388 -19.44 6.32 -6.06
CA TRP A 388 -20.39 6.90 -5.13
C TRP A 388 -21.74 6.22 -5.25
N PHE A 389 -22.30 5.76 -4.12
CA PHE A 389 -23.58 5.07 -4.04
C PHE A 389 -24.63 5.92 -3.33
N ASP A 390 -25.91 5.70 -3.67
CA ASP A 390 -27.06 6.44 -3.12
C ASP A 390 -27.38 6.13 -1.66
N ARG A 391 -26.70 5.14 -1.06
CA ARG A 391 -26.87 4.71 0.32
C ARG A 391 -25.60 4.12 0.91
N LYS A 392 -25.59 3.96 2.23
CA LYS A 392 -24.50 3.27 2.93
C LYS A 392 -24.54 1.77 2.62
N LEU A 393 -23.42 1.25 2.13
CA LEU A 393 -23.16 -0.18 2.00
C LEU A 393 -22.76 -0.77 3.35
N LYS A 394 -22.54 -2.09 3.43
CA LYS A 394 -21.95 -2.74 4.61
C LYS A 394 -20.57 -2.16 4.88
N ALA A 395 -20.58 -1.09 5.66
CA ALA A 395 -19.40 -0.26 5.89
C ALA A 395 -18.43 -0.95 6.85
N VAL A 396 -17.15 -0.90 6.49
CA VAL A 396 -16.03 -1.37 7.31
C VAL A 396 -15.05 -0.22 7.44
N ASP A 397 -14.79 0.26 8.67
CA ASP A 397 -13.81 1.33 8.91
C ASP A 397 -12.37 0.77 8.85
N HIS A 398 -12.02 0.26 7.68
CA HIS A 398 -10.72 -0.37 7.44
C HIS A 398 -10.47 -0.59 5.94
N LEU A 399 -9.21 -0.89 5.58
CA LEU A 399 -8.89 -1.48 4.29
C LEU A 399 -9.37 -2.93 4.26
N CYS A 400 -10.02 -3.32 3.18
CA CYS A 400 -10.43 -4.70 2.92
C CYS A 400 -9.60 -5.30 1.78
N PHE A 401 -8.88 -6.38 2.06
CA PHE A 401 -8.24 -7.21 1.05
C PHE A 401 -9.32 -8.04 0.35
N SER A 402 -9.23 -8.12 -0.97
CA SER A 402 -10.18 -8.90 -1.76
C SER A 402 -9.45 -9.98 -2.55
N ARG A 403 -10.05 -11.17 -2.60
CA ARG A 403 -9.57 -12.29 -3.42
C ARG A 403 -10.29 -12.32 -4.77
N SER A 404 -10.99 -11.26 -5.10
CA SER A 404 -11.59 -11.06 -6.42
C SER A 404 -10.52 -11.16 -7.52
N PRO A 405 -10.84 -11.73 -8.67
CA PRO A 405 -9.93 -11.75 -9.81
C PRO A 405 -9.60 -10.35 -10.34
N LEU A 406 -10.44 -9.32 -10.04
CA LEU A 406 -10.31 -7.97 -10.56
C LEU A 406 -10.02 -6.91 -9.50
N LEU A 407 -10.48 -7.10 -8.26
CA LEU A 407 -10.33 -6.11 -7.18
C LEU A 407 -9.33 -6.63 -6.16
N SER A 408 -8.23 -5.92 -5.95
CA SER A 408 -7.20 -6.35 -4.99
C SER A 408 -7.49 -5.87 -3.58
N VAL A 409 -7.77 -4.60 -3.42
CA VAL A 409 -8.12 -3.95 -2.15
C VAL A 409 -9.18 -2.88 -2.40
N TYR A 410 -9.95 -2.57 -1.36
CA TYR A 410 -10.89 -1.45 -1.37
C TYR A 410 -11.13 -0.91 0.04
N ALA A 411 -11.62 0.31 0.11
CA ALA A 411 -12.10 0.92 1.35
C ALA A 411 -13.36 1.76 1.09
N ASP A 412 -14.26 1.82 2.06
CA ASP A 412 -15.34 2.79 2.06
C ASP A 412 -14.81 4.10 2.67
N MET A 413 -14.38 5.02 1.82
CA MET A 413 -13.75 6.28 2.21
C MET A 413 -14.71 7.17 2.99
N SER A 414 -16.01 7.01 2.78
CA SER A 414 -17.03 7.72 3.57
C SER A 414 -17.11 7.28 5.03
N VAL A 415 -16.35 6.23 5.40
CA VAL A 415 -16.22 5.73 6.77
C VAL A 415 -14.78 5.82 7.26
N THR A 416 -13.79 5.67 6.38
CA THR A 416 -12.39 5.59 6.79
C THR A 416 -11.67 6.94 6.83
N CYS A 417 -12.17 7.95 6.07
CA CYS A 417 -11.53 9.25 5.93
C CYS A 417 -12.46 10.40 6.34
N LYS A 418 -11.98 11.29 7.22
CA LYS A 418 -12.79 12.42 7.76
C LYS A 418 -13.27 13.38 6.69
N GLU A 419 -12.43 13.69 5.70
CA GLU A 419 -12.77 14.63 4.63
C GLU A 419 -13.90 14.10 3.73
N TYR A 420 -13.97 12.79 3.55
CA TYR A 420 -14.96 12.12 2.69
C TYR A 420 -16.16 11.56 3.46
N ALA A 421 -16.25 11.84 4.77
CA ALA A 421 -17.26 11.26 5.64
C ALA A 421 -18.68 11.60 5.20
N ASP A 422 -19.50 10.57 5.00
CA ASP A 422 -20.93 10.67 4.72
C ASP A 422 -21.67 9.62 5.56
N PRO A 423 -22.64 9.98 6.42
CA PRO A 423 -23.35 9.00 7.23
C PRO A 423 -24.34 8.15 6.45
N ASP A 424 -24.83 8.64 5.31
CA ASP A 424 -25.97 8.06 4.60
C ASP A 424 -25.53 7.34 3.31
N LYS A 425 -24.38 7.72 2.75
CA LYS A 425 -23.91 7.23 1.45
C LYS A 425 -22.52 6.62 1.55
N SER A 426 -22.20 5.68 0.68
CA SER A 426 -20.87 5.12 0.54
C SER A 426 -20.13 5.73 -0.63
N MET A 427 -18.84 5.98 -0.42
CA MET A 427 -17.86 6.29 -1.44
C MET A 427 -16.76 5.23 -1.37
N LEU A 428 -16.79 4.29 -2.30
CA LEU A 428 -15.77 3.25 -2.38
C LEU A 428 -14.59 3.74 -3.22
N GLU A 429 -13.41 3.53 -2.69
CA GLU A 429 -12.17 3.60 -3.46
C GLU A 429 -11.60 2.18 -3.59
N LEU A 430 -11.31 1.77 -4.85
CA LEU A 430 -10.96 0.40 -5.18
C LEU A 430 -9.73 0.35 -6.09
N VAL A 431 -8.87 -0.63 -5.84
CA VAL A 431 -7.73 -0.94 -6.71
C VAL A 431 -8.09 -2.13 -7.60
N PHE A 432 -8.15 -1.86 -8.90
CA PHE A 432 -8.44 -2.84 -9.93
C PHE A 432 -7.11 -3.40 -10.49
N ALA A 433 -6.83 -4.65 -10.19
CA ALA A 433 -5.62 -5.37 -10.59
C ALA A 433 -5.86 -6.91 -10.59
N PRO A 434 -5.17 -7.67 -11.49
CA PRO A 434 -4.17 -7.23 -12.47
C PRO A 434 -4.81 -6.62 -13.73
N CYS A 435 -4.15 -5.60 -14.30
CA CYS A 435 -4.68 -4.85 -15.44
C CYS A 435 -4.14 -5.27 -16.80
N SER A 436 -3.19 -6.22 -16.85
CA SER A 436 -2.53 -6.60 -18.10
C SER A 436 -1.99 -8.04 -18.05
N PRO A 437 -1.73 -8.66 -19.21
CA PRO A 437 -1.07 -9.97 -19.29
C PRO A 437 0.32 -9.99 -18.64
N LEU A 438 1.06 -8.89 -18.65
CA LEU A 438 2.35 -8.79 -17.96
C LEU A 438 2.21 -9.01 -16.45
N ALA A 439 1.12 -8.54 -15.86
CA ALA A 439 0.81 -8.69 -14.44
C ALA A 439 0.11 -10.01 -14.07
N GLY A 440 -0.14 -10.90 -15.03
CA GLY A 440 -0.87 -12.16 -14.84
C GLY A 440 -2.34 -12.11 -15.27
N GLY A 441 -2.88 -10.93 -15.60
CA GLY A 441 -4.26 -10.78 -16.08
C GLY A 441 -4.47 -11.31 -17.49
N ASN A 442 -5.67 -11.81 -17.77
CA ASN A 442 -6.01 -12.31 -19.11
C ASN A 442 -6.42 -11.20 -20.10
N ILE A 443 -6.71 -10.01 -19.60
CA ILE A 443 -7.26 -8.88 -20.37
C ILE A 443 -6.38 -7.65 -20.15
N ASN A 444 -6.15 -6.88 -21.22
CA ASN A 444 -5.54 -5.55 -21.11
C ASN A 444 -6.64 -4.51 -20.81
N TRP A 445 -6.89 -4.30 -19.52
CA TRP A 445 -7.93 -3.39 -19.05
C TRP A 445 -7.61 -1.91 -19.26
N ILE A 446 -6.34 -1.55 -19.41
CA ILE A 446 -5.95 -0.15 -19.71
C ILE A 446 -6.53 0.32 -21.05
N GLY A 447 -6.66 -0.59 -22.00
CA GLY A 447 -7.24 -0.30 -23.32
C GLY A 447 -8.76 -0.36 -23.39
N LYS A 448 -9.44 -0.73 -22.31
CA LYS A 448 -10.90 -0.80 -22.24
C LYS A 448 -11.50 0.56 -21.94
N SER A 449 -12.78 0.75 -22.34
CA SER A 449 -13.53 1.95 -21.96
C SER A 449 -13.80 1.99 -20.45
N ASP A 450 -14.13 3.15 -19.94
CA ASP A 450 -14.45 3.31 -18.52
C ASP A 450 -15.72 2.56 -18.16
N GLU A 451 -16.70 2.52 -19.06
CA GLU A 451 -17.96 1.76 -18.92
C GLU A 451 -17.68 0.25 -18.81
N GLU A 452 -16.79 -0.32 -19.66
CA GLU A 452 -16.44 -1.74 -19.58
C GLU A 452 -15.76 -2.08 -18.25
N ILE A 453 -14.93 -1.18 -17.73
CA ILE A 453 -14.24 -1.36 -16.43
C ILE A 453 -15.26 -1.28 -15.29
N ILE A 454 -16.15 -0.30 -15.32
CA ILE A 454 -17.20 -0.14 -14.31
C ILE A 454 -18.18 -1.31 -14.33
N ASP A 455 -18.58 -1.81 -15.49
CA ASP A 455 -19.44 -2.98 -15.60
C ASP A 455 -18.82 -4.22 -14.96
N ALA A 456 -17.54 -4.48 -15.25
CA ALA A 456 -16.81 -5.59 -14.63
C ALA A 456 -16.68 -5.40 -13.11
N THR A 457 -16.42 -4.17 -12.65
CA THR A 457 -16.32 -3.83 -11.24
C THR A 457 -17.65 -4.03 -10.52
N MET A 458 -18.75 -3.56 -11.09
CA MET A 458 -20.09 -3.73 -10.50
C MET A 458 -20.49 -5.20 -10.39
N GLY A 459 -20.09 -6.04 -11.36
CA GLY A 459 -20.27 -7.50 -11.26
C GLY A 459 -19.56 -8.10 -10.05
N GLU A 460 -18.32 -7.69 -9.79
CA GLU A 460 -17.57 -8.12 -8.60
C GLU A 460 -18.14 -7.53 -7.30
N LEU A 461 -18.57 -6.28 -7.30
CA LEU A 461 -19.21 -5.65 -6.14
C LEU A 461 -20.56 -6.31 -5.80
N ALA A 462 -21.35 -6.71 -6.80
CA ALA A 462 -22.58 -7.48 -6.57
C ALA A 462 -22.31 -8.83 -5.90
N ARG A 463 -21.15 -9.43 -6.18
CA ARG A 463 -20.69 -10.64 -5.50
C ARG A 463 -20.21 -10.37 -4.07
N LEU A 464 -19.50 -9.25 -3.84
CA LEU A 464 -19.01 -8.86 -2.51
C LEU A 464 -20.12 -8.30 -1.60
N PHE A 465 -21.14 -7.65 -2.19
CA PHE A 465 -22.28 -7.05 -1.50
C PHE A 465 -23.61 -7.57 -2.04
N PRO A 466 -23.86 -8.88 -1.94
CA PRO A 466 -24.98 -9.54 -2.64
C PRO A 466 -26.37 -9.12 -2.15
N THR A 467 -26.46 -8.52 -0.94
CA THR A 467 -27.72 -8.03 -0.37
C THR A 467 -27.95 -6.54 -0.61
N GLU A 468 -26.97 -5.84 -1.14
CA GLU A 468 -26.95 -4.37 -1.19
C GLU A 468 -26.79 -3.81 -2.60
N ILE A 469 -25.99 -4.44 -3.46
CA ILE A 469 -25.69 -3.95 -4.83
C ILE A 469 -26.43 -4.77 -5.90
N ALA A 470 -26.75 -6.01 -5.63
CA ALA A 470 -27.29 -6.91 -6.64
C ALA A 470 -28.75 -6.64 -7.02
N ASN A 471 -29.21 -7.26 -8.10
CA ASN A 471 -30.58 -7.30 -8.68
C ASN A 471 -30.93 -6.25 -9.73
N ASP A 472 -29.96 -5.65 -10.33
CA ASP A 472 -30.15 -5.18 -11.68
C ASP A 472 -30.10 -6.40 -12.63
N GLU A 473 -30.84 -6.38 -13.74
CA GLU A 473 -30.72 -7.42 -14.77
C GLU A 473 -29.30 -7.56 -15.29
N LYS A 474 -28.55 -6.46 -15.26
CA LYS A 474 -27.15 -6.39 -15.66
C LYS A 474 -26.18 -6.99 -14.63
N TRP A 475 -26.48 -6.87 -13.34
CA TRP A 475 -25.66 -7.39 -12.24
C TRP A 475 -26.51 -8.22 -11.26
N PRO A 476 -26.85 -9.46 -11.63
CA PRO A 476 -27.77 -10.29 -10.84
C PRO A 476 -27.16 -10.65 -9.48
N ALA A 477 -28.02 -10.69 -8.48
CA ALA A 477 -27.66 -11.12 -7.14
C ALA A 477 -27.19 -12.58 -7.12
N THR A 478 -26.20 -12.85 -6.28
CA THR A 478 -25.78 -14.21 -5.94
C THR A 478 -26.47 -14.73 -4.68
N SER A 479 -27.24 -13.88 -3.97
CA SER A 479 -28.02 -14.21 -2.76
C SER A 479 -29.26 -13.31 -2.63
N GLU A 480 -30.10 -13.56 -1.59
CA GLU A 480 -31.31 -12.79 -1.35
C GLU A 480 -31.03 -11.30 -1.09
N GLN A 481 -31.96 -10.44 -1.55
CA GLN A 481 -31.88 -9.00 -1.36
C GLN A 481 -31.90 -8.61 0.12
N GLY A 482 -31.12 -7.57 0.45
CA GLY A 482 -31.26 -6.86 1.71
C GLY A 482 -32.60 -6.10 1.81
N PRO A 483 -33.05 -5.78 3.04
CA PRO A 483 -34.37 -5.19 3.30
C PRO A 483 -34.56 -3.78 2.70
N ASN A 484 -33.49 -3.10 2.28
CA ASN A 484 -33.52 -1.69 1.83
C ASN A 484 -33.46 -1.53 0.30
N GLY A 485 -33.59 -2.61 -0.48
CA GLY A 485 -33.42 -2.59 -1.93
C GLY A 485 -31.96 -2.36 -2.33
N GLN A 486 -31.72 -2.16 -3.63
CA GLN A 486 -30.38 -2.04 -4.19
C GLN A 486 -29.78 -0.65 -4.00
N ALA A 487 -28.47 -0.60 -3.74
CA ALA A 487 -27.70 0.61 -3.87
C ALA A 487 -27.51 0.95 -5.36
N LYS A 488 -27.73 2.21 -5.71
CA LYS A 488 -27.52 2.73 -7.06
C LYS A 488 -26.20 3.43 -7.15
N LEU A 489 -25.43 3.12 -8.19
CA LEU A 489 -24.24 3.88 -8.55
C LEU A 489 -24.68 5.27 -9.04
N LEU A 490 -24.26 6.33 -8.35
CA LEU A 490 -24.58 7.71 -8.69
C LEU A 490 -23.53 8.32 -9.62
N LYS A 491 -22.26 8.04 -9.34
CA LYS A 491 -21.10 8.64 -10.00
C LYS A 491 -19.91 7.68 -9.90
N TYR A 492 -19.03 7.75 -10.87
CA TYR A 492 -17.75 7.05 -10.82
C TYR A 492 -16.63 7.88 -11.45
N SER A 493 -15.39 7.57 -11.08
CA SER A 493 -14.17 8.03 -11.73
C SER A 493 -13.21 6.87 -11.94
N VAL A 494 -12.60 6.79 -13.12
CA VAL A 494 -11.64 5.75 -13.51
C VAL A 494 -10.28 6.39 -13.75
N VAL A 495 -9.34 6.13 -12.86
CA VAL A 495 -7.97 6.65 -12.97
C VAL A 495 -7.05 5.54 -13.47
N LYS A 496 -6.69 5.61 -14.74
CA LYS A 496 -5.77 4.66 -15.37
C LYS A 496 -4.32 5.13 -15.20
N VAL A 497 -3.49 4.30 -14.56
CA VAL A 497 -2.05 4.54 -14.39
C VAL A 497 -1.30 3.47 -15.18
N PRO A 498 -0.94 3.74 -16.46
CA PRO A 498 -0.41 2.70 -17.36
C PRO A 498 0.91 2.09 -16.93
N ARG A 499 1.69 2.80 -16.10
CA ARG A 499 3.00 2.39 -15.61
C ARG A 499 3.14 2.81 -14.15
N SER A 500 2.44 2.11 -13.26
CA SER A 500 2.34 2.46 -11.85
C SER A 500 3.58 2.05 -11.06
N VAL A 501 3.84 0.75 -11.00
CA VAL A 501 5.02 0.17 -10.35
C VAL A 501 5.85 -0.59 -11.39
N TYR A 502 7.11 -0.87 -11.12
CA TYR A 502 7.87 -1.79 -11.97
C TYR A 502 7.50 -3.23 -11.65
N ALA A 503 7.58 -4.11 -12.65
CA ALA A 503 7.29 -5.54 -12.49
C ALA A 503 8.39 -6.21 -11.65
N ALA A 504 8.09 -6.53 -10.41
CA ALA A 504 9.01 -7.24 -9.52
C ALA A 504 8.93 -8.76 -9.77
N ILE A 505 9.34 -9.18 -10.95
CA ILE A 505 9.37 -10.58 -11.38
C ILE A 505 10.64 -11.29 -10.91
N PRO A 506 10.66 -12.65 -10.84
CA PRO A 506 11.83 -13.42 -10.45
C PRO A 506 13.11 -13.06 -11.21
N GLY A 507 14.25 -13.07 -10.50
CA GLY A 507 15.57 -12.79 -11.06
C GLY A 507 15.86 -11.32 -11.37
N LYS A 508 14.98 -10.40 -10.93
CA LYS A 508 15.14 -8.96 -11.20
C LYS A 508 15.45 -8.14 -9.95
N PHE A 509 15.35 -8.72 -8.77
CA PHE A 509 15.53 -7.99 -7.51
C PHE A 509 17.02 -7.75 -7.19
N GLU A 510 17.89 -8.73 -7.38
CA GLU A 510 19.34 -8.57 -7.18
C GLU A 510 19.98 -7.60 -8.18
N GLN A 511 19.43 -7.49 -9.39
CA GLN A 511 19.88 -6.54 -10.41
C GLN A 511 19.37 -5.10 -10.15
N ASN A 512 18.53 -4.91 -9.16
CA ASN A 512 18.03 -3.59 -8.81
C ASN A 512 19.16 -2.71 -8.29
N LEU A 513 19.39 -1.61 -8.99
CA LEU A 513 20.29 -0.50 -8.71
C LEU A 513 20.32 0.01 -7.26
N PHE A 514 19.38 -0.42 -6.42
CA PHE A 514 19.27 -0.02 -5.04
C PHE A 514 20.27 -0.71 -4.09
N SER A 515 20.80 -1.86 -4.46
CA SER A 515 21.83 -2.54 -3.65
C SER A 515 23.23 -1.91 -3.81
N GLN A 516 23.47 -1.15 -4.87
CA GLN A 516 24.76 -0.51 -5.13
C GLN A 516 24.86 0.93 -4.59
N CYS A 517 23.77 1.53 -4.12
CA CYS A 517 23.78 2.85 -3.47
C CYS A 517 24.12 2.79 -1.98
N SER A 518 24.46 1.63 -1.43
CA SER A 518 24.85 1.45 -0.03
C SER A 518 26.36 1.29 0.18
N SER A 519 27.19 1.52 -0.83
CA SER A 519 28.65 1.54 -0.72
C SER A 519 29.22 2.95 -0.88
#